data_7223e3c03fea5d0c81ca68eb6367a791
#
_entry.id   7223e3c03fea5d0c81ca68eb6367a791
#
_cell.length_a   1.000
_cell.length_b   1.000
_cell.length_c   1.000
_cell.angle_alpha   90.00
_cell.angle_beta   90.00
_cell.angle_gamma   90.00
#
_symmetry.space_group_name_H-M   'P 1'
#
loop_
_entity.id
_entity.type
_entity.pdbx_description
1 polymer ?
#
loop_
_entity_poly.entity_id
_entity_poly.type
_entity_poly.pdbx_seq_one_letter_code
_entity_poly.pdbx_strand_id
1 'polypeptide(L)'
;ANAPVLTRAVLVSQPLPGEGGSSGSATVELLEGPRRGERLVASVDQASEISGSIPYNEGDEVLLTQVTDAEGREVFAVADRSRGGALLVALAVLAVAVVAVAGAVGARALLALAVTGLLLVRFGIPALLSGASPLVVAGAIALVVGVSSVVITEGINRRATATILGVGGSLAFVAMISILLDRLLAFTPFAGDPDLVSLIPILGGNVDLRGIGLAAAMIGTLGIVDDVAATQVAAV
;
A
#
# COMPACT_ATOMS: atom_id res chain seq x y z
N ALA A 1 11.14 -20.32 -2.27
CA ALA A 1 9.99 -20.30 -1.37
C ALA A 1 8.83 -19.68 -2.14
N ASN A 2 7.72 -20.41 -2.33
CA ASN A 2 6.54 -19.86 -2.95
C ASN A 2 5.97 -18.79 -2.00
N ALA A 3 5.61 -17.63 -2.55
CA ALA A 3 4.89 -16.61 -1.79
C ALA A 3 3.60 -17.23 -1.21
N PRO A 4 3.21 -16.88 0.03
CA PRO A 4 1.99 -17.40 0.62
C PRO A 4 0.80 -17.02 -0.27
N VAL A 5 0.07 -18.03 -0.74
CA VAL A 5 -1.13 -17.80 -1.55
C VAL A 5 -2.24 -17.41 -0.58
N LEU A 6 -2.61 -16.13 -0.59
CA LEU A 6 -3.77 -15.65 0.15
C LEU A 6 -5.04 -16.02 -0.62
N THR A 7 -5.94 -16.75 0.04
CA THR A 7 -7.21 -17.20 -0.55
C THR A 7 -8.37 -16.60 0.26
N ARG A 8 -9.38 -16.02 -0.42
CA ARG A 8 -10.57 -15.50 0.26
C ARG A 8 -11.51 -16.63 0.66
N ALA A 9 -12.02 -16.54 1.89
CA ALA A 9 -13.00 -17.46 2.44
C ALA A 9 -14.03 -16.73 3.30
N VAL A 10 -15.15 -17.40 3.58
CA VAL A 10 -16.16 -16.92 4.54
C VAL A 10 -16.15 -17.82 5.75
N LEU A 11 -16.24 -17.25 6.93
CA LEU A 11 -16.44 -17.99 8.18
C LEU A 11 -17.85 -18.58 8.22
N VAL A 12 -17.93 -19.89 8.34
CA VAL A 12 -19.20 -20.64 8.42
C VAL A 12 -19.58 -20.93 9.88
N SER A 13 -18.61 -20.94 10.78
CA SER A 13 -18.83 -21.11 12.22
C SER A 13 -18.01 -20.10 13.02
N GLN A 14 -18.52 -19.74 14.20
CA GLN A 14 -17.73 -18.95 15.15
C GLN A 14 -16.45 -19.71 15.54
N PRO A 15 -15.32 -19.00 15.74
CA PRO A 15 -14.10 -19.63 16.24
C PRO A 15 -14.35 -20.30 17.58
N LEU A 16 -14.01 -21.57 17.66
CA LEU A 16 -14.01 -22.30 18.94
C LEU A 16 -12.68 -22.06 19.65
N PRO A 17 -12.69 -21.71 20.94
CA PRO A 17 -11.47 -21.53 21.72
C PRO A 17 -10.69 -22.85 21.73
N GLY A 18 -9.37 -22.75 21.43
CA GLY A 18 -8.47 -23.89 21.52
C GLY A 18 -8.13 -24.25 22.96
N GLU A 19 -7.84 -25.51 23.21
CA GLU A 19 -7.32 -25.96 24.52
C GLU A 19 -5.93 -25.33 24.73
N GLY A 20 -5.81 -24.38 25.68
CA GLY A 20 -4.55 -23.72 26.02
C GLY A 20 -4.44 -22.24 25.67
N GLY A 21 -5.47 -21.62 25.08
CA GLY A 21 -5.61 -20.14 25.05
C GLY A 21 -4.80 -19.40 23.98
N SER A 22 -4.19 -20.07 23.00
CA SER A 22 -3.37 -19.39 21.98
C SER A 22 -3.91 -19.47 20.54
N SER A 23 -4.69 -20.47 20.19
CA SER A 23 -5.27 -20.59 18.85
C SER A 23 -6.60 -21.31 18.90
N GLY A 24 -7.59 -20.75 18.21
CA GLY A 24 -8.91 -21.37 18.00
C GLY A 24 -8.98 -22.05 16.65
N SER A 25 -10.09 -22.73 16.39
CA SER A 25 -10.41 -23.29 15.07
C SER A 25 -11.78 -22.81 14.59
N ALA A 26 -11.88 -22.49 13.31
CA ALA A 26 -13.14 -22.12 12.69
C ALA A 26 -13.33 -22.85 11.38
N THR A 27 -14.59 -23.18 11.04
CA THR A 27 -14.91 -23.71 9.72
C THR A 27 -15.06 -22.56 8.73
N VAL A 28 -14.36 -22.64 7.62
CA VAL A 28 -14.36 -21.63 6.56
C VAL A 28 -14.74 -22.26 5.23
N GLU A 29 -15.43 -21.51 4.38
CA GLU A 29 -15.78 -21.92 3.02
C GLU A 29 -14.99 -21.06 2.02
N LEU A 30 -14.26 -21.69 1.13
CA LEU A 30 -13.41 -21.02 0.15
C LEU A 30 -14.26 -20.30 -0.91
N LEU A 31 -14.00 -19.01 -1.10
CA LEU A 31 -14.67 -18.18 -2.13
C LEU A 31 -13.94 -18.19 -3.47
N GLU A 32 -12.65 -18.48 -3.47
CA GLU A 32 -11.76 -18.40 -4.64
C GLU A 32 -10.88 -19.64 -4.78
N GLY A 33 -10.31 -19.80 -5.98
CA GLY A 33 -9.36 -20.87 -6.30
C GLY A 33 -10.04 -22.15 -6.82
N PRO A 34 -9.23 -23.20 -7.11
CA PRO A 34 -9.72 -24.46 -7.68
C PRO A 34 -10.60 -25.27 -6.72
N ARG A 35 -10.54 -24.96 -5.42
CA ARG A 35 -11.31 -25.63 -4.35
C ARG A 35 -12.47 -24.75 -3.84
N ARG A 36 -12.97 -23.83 -4.66
CA ARG A 36 -14.10 -22.93 -4.31
C ARG A 36 -15.31 -23.71 -3.86
N GLY A 37 -15.94 -23.29 -2.75
CA GLY A 37 -17.11 -23.93 -2.12
C GLY A 37 -16.74 -25.10 -1.20
N GLU A 38 -15.46 -25.44 -1.08
CA GLU A 38 -15.02 -26.45 -0.13
C GLU A 38 -14.96 -25.86 1.29
N ARG A 39 -15.41 -26.65 2.25
CA ARG A 39 -15.35 -26.30 3.67
C ARG A 39 -14.16 -26.99 4.30
N LEU A 40 -13.37 -26.20 5.01
CA LEU A 40 -12.18 -26.68 5.71
C LEU A 40 -12.06 -25.99 7.07
N VAL A 41 -11.26 -26.59 7.93
CA VAL A 41 -10.96 -26.03 9.24
C VAL A 41 -9.71 -25.17 9.11
N ALA A 42 -9.80 -23.91 9.54
CA ALA A 42 -8.66 -22.99 9.61
C ALA A 42 -8.35 -22.66 11.07
N SER A 43 -7.07 -22.50 11.39
CA SER A 43 -6.65 -22.01 12.68
C SER A 43 -6.88 -20.48 12.75
N VAL A 44 -7.42 -20.02 13.87
CA VAL A 44 -7.62 -18.59 14.17
C VAL A 44 -6.75 -18.23 15.34
N ASP A 45 -5.86 -17.27 15.17
CA ASP A 45 -5.02 -16.79 16.26
C ASP A 45 -5.85 -15.91 17.20
N GLN A 46 -6.11 -16.38 18.41
CA GLN A 46 -6.83 -15.66 19.45
C GLN A 46 -5.95 -14.62 20.18
N ALA A 47 -4.64 -14.64 19.98
CA ALA A 47 -3.77 -13.61 20.55
C ALA A 47 -4.12 -12.22 20.00
N SER A 48 -4.75 -12.12 18.82
CA SER A 48 -5.28 -10.88 18.28
C SER A 48 -6.48 -10.34 19.09
N GLU A 49 -7.24 -11.17 19.79
CA GLU A 49 -8.36 -10.73 20.65
C GLU A 49 -7.88 -10.00 21.90
N ILE A 50 -6.70 -10.39 22.42
CA ILE A 50 -6.08 -9.73 23.58
C ILE A 50 -5.60 -8.33 23.23
N SER A 51 -5.33 -8.07 21.93
CA SER A 51 -4.81 -6.79 21.43
C SER A 51 -5.92 -5.77 21.06
N GLY A 52 -7.19 -6.03 21.41
CA GLY A 52 -8.31 -5.13 21.12
C GLY A 52 -8.86 -5.24 19.69
N SER A 53 -8.57 -6.32 18.99
CA SER A 53 -9.17 -6.61 17.70
C SER A 53 -10.64 -6.98 17.82
N ILE A 54 -11.42 -6.63 16.80
CA ILE A 54 -12.84 -6.98 16.74
C ILE A 54 -12.96 -8.50 16.55
N PRO A 55 -13.73 -9.24 17.38
CA PRO A 55 -13.88 -10.68 17.26
C PRO A 55 -14.44 -11.07 15.89
N TYR A 56 -14.02 -12.23 15.39
CA TYR A 56 -14.54 -12.79 14.16
C TYR A 56 -15.96 -13.33 14.36
N ASN A 57 -16.86 -13.01 13.45
CA ASN A 57 -18.23 -13.49 13.46
C ASN A 57 -18.50 -14.40 12.27
N GLU A 58 -19.53 -15.24 12.42
CA GLU A 58 -20.07 -16.03 11.31
C GLU A 58 -20.51 -15.10 10.17
N GLY A 59 -20.11 -15.44 8.94
CA GLY A 59 -20.36 -14.63 7.75
C GLY A 59 -19.26 -13.62 7.43
N ASP A 60 -18.25 -13.44 8.28
CA ASP A 60 -17.12 -12.57 7.96
C ASP A 60 -16.26 -13.13 6.83
N GLU A 61 -15.92 -12.28 5.87
CA GLU A 61 -14.92 -12.61 4.86
C GLU A 61 -13.52 -12.51 5.44
N VAL A 62 -12.73 -13.56 5.29
CA VAL A 62 -11.35 -13.67 5.80
C VAL A 62 -10.37 -14.05 4.69
N LEU A 63 -9.13 -13.69 4.89
CA LEU A 63 -8.00 -14.09 4.07
C LEU A 63 -7.31 -15.28 4.76
N LEU A 64 -7.23 -16.38 4.06
CA LEU A 64 -6.53 -17.58 4.52
C LEU A 64 -5.12 -17.59 3.94
N THR A 65 -4.17 -17.97 4.76
CA THR A 65 -2.81 -18.33 4.33
C THR A 65 -2.58 -19.81 4.57
N GLN A 66 -1.78 -20.41 3.70
CA GLN A 66 -1.36 -21.79 3.86
C GLN A 66 -0.05 -21.82 4.65
N VAL A 67 -0.06 -22.46 5.79
CA VAL A 67 1.08 -22.59 6.70
C VAL A 67 1.40 -24.05 6.86
N THR A 68 2.67 -24.38 6.94
CA THR A 68 3.10 -25.74 7.28
C THR A 68 3.28 -25.85 8.79
N ASP A 69 2.57 -26.78 9.43
CA ASP A 69 2.70 -27.01 10.88
C ASP A 69 4.04 -27.68 11.21
N ALA A 70 4.31 -27.84 12.51
CA ALA A 70 5.55 -28.45 13.00
C ALA A 70 5.70 -29.92 12.55
N GLU A 71 4.61 -30.58 12.18
CA GLU A 71 4.55 -31.96 11.67
C GLU A 71 4.68 -32.04 10.16
N GLY A 72 4.86 -30.89 9.45
CA GLY A 72 5.01 -30.85 8.00
C GLY A 72 3.70 -30.92 7.21
N ARG A 73 2.54 -30.78 7.88
CA ARG A 73 1.22 -30.78 7.23
C ARG A 73 0.83 -29.37 6.81
N GLU A 74 0.19 -29.26 5.66
CA GLU A 74 -0.38 -27.99 5.21
C GLU A 74 -1.67 -27.70 5.97
N VAL A 75 -1.66 -26.65 6.78
CA VAL A 75 -2.81 -26.16 7.52
C VAL A 75 -3.18 -24.75 7.03
N PHE A 76 -4.47 -24.46 7.06
CA PHE A 76 -4.95 -23.12 6.75
C PHE A 76 -5.04 -22.30 8.02
N ALA A 77 -4.53 -21.09 7.97
CA ALA A 77 -4.64 -20.14 9.07
C ALA A 77 -5.32 -18.85 8.57
N VAL A 78 -6.17 -18.26 9.40
CA VAL A 78 -6.76 -16.95 9.14
C VAL A 78 -5.67 -15.90 9.32
N ALA A 79 -5.29 -15.24 8.22
CA ALA A 79 -4.27 -14.21 8.23
C ALA A 79 -4.83 -12.82 8.59
N ASP A 80 -6.00 -12.46 8.03
CA ASP A 80 -6.66 -11.18 8.30
C ASP A 80 -8.14 -11.24 7.86
N ARG A 81 -8.91 -10.24 8.29
CA ARG A 81 -10.28 -10.00 7.79
C ARG A 81 -10.23 -9.33 6.41
N SER A 82 -11.01 -9.83 5.46
CA SER A 82 -11.16 -9.19 4.16
C SER A 82 -11.94 -7.88 4.30
N ARG A 83 -11.25 -6.76 4.17
CA ARG A 83 -11.86 -5.42 4.29
C ARG A 83 -12.12 -4.77 2.93
N GLY A 84 -11.91 -5.50 1.84
CA GLY A 84 -11.99 -4.96 0.48
C GLY A 84 -13.33 -4.28 0.18
N GLY A 85 -14.43 -4.92 0.53
CA GLY A 85 -15.77 -4.34 0.34
C GLY A 85 -16.00 -3.06 1.15
N ALA A 86 -15.64 -3.07 2.44
CA ALA A 86 -15.78 -1.90 3.31
C ALA A 86 -14.89 -0.73 2.84
N LEU A 87 -13.66 -1.02 2.39
CA LEU A 87 -12.76 0.00 1.85
C LEU A 87 -13.29 0.61 0.55
N LEU A 88 -13.89 -0.20 -0.34
CA LEU A 88 -14.52 0.32 -1.55
C LEU A 88 -15.72 1.22 -1.25
N VAL A 89 -16.55 0.85 -0.27
CA VAL A 89 -17.67 1.70 0.17
C VAL A 89 -17.14 3.00 0.78
N ALA A 90 -16.16 2.94 1.66
CA ALA A 90 -15.54 4.12 2.25
C ALA A 90 -14.93 5.04 1.17
N LEU A 91 -14.23 4.47 0.18
CA LEU A 91 -13.68 5.22 -0.94
C LEU A 91 -14.77 5.86 -1.80
N ALA A 92 -15.87 5.15 -2.06
CA ALA A 92 -16.99 5.69 -2.82
C ALA A 92 -17.67 6.84 -2.07
N VAL A 93 -17.89 6.70 -0.76
CA VAL A 93 -18.45 7.77 0.10
C VAL A 93 -17.52 8.99 0.08
N LEU A 94 -16.21 8.78 0.23
CA LEU A 94 -15.22 9.86 0.15
C LEU A 94 -15.26 10.56 -1.21
N ALA A 95 -15.32 9.79 -2.31
CA ALA A 95 -15.36 10.34 -3.66
C ALA A 95 -16.63 11.18 -3.87
N VAL A 96 -17.79 10.70 -3.44
CA VAL A 96 -19.05 11.45 -3.49
C VAL A 96 -18.96 12.73 -2.67
N ALA A 97 -18.42 12.67 -1.45
CA ALA A 97 -18.26 13.84 -0.60
C ALA A 97 -17.35 14.91 -1.24
N VAL A 98 -16.21 14.50 -1.82
CA VAL A 98 -15.29 15.40 -2.51
C VAL A 98 -15.95 16.07 -3.70
N VAL A 99 -16.68 15.31 -4.52
CA VAL A 99 -17.39 15.87 -5.67
C VAL A 99 -18.55 16.77 -5.25
N ALA A 100 -19.27 16.42 -4.20
CA ALA A 100 -20.38 17.23 -3.68
C ALA A 100 -19.90 18.59 -3.15
N VAL A 101 -18.72 18.63 -2.51
CA VAL A 101 -18.17 19.89 -1.95
C VAL A 101 -17.42 20.70 -2.99
N ALA A 102 -16.56 20.08 -3.79
CA ALA A 102 -15.65 20.77 -4.70
C ALA A 102 -16.08 20.72 -6.19
N GLY A 103 -17.19 20.05 -6.51
CA GLY A 103 -17.74 19.97 -7.87
C GLY A 103 -16.75 19.40 -8.88
N ALA A 104 -16.64 20.03 -10.03
CA ALA A 104 -15.77 19.60 -11.14
C ALA A 104 -14.26 19.61 -10.75
N VAL A 105 -13.85 20.50 -9.85
CA VAL A 105 -12.46 20.57 -9.35
C VAL A 105 -12.15 19.32 -8.53
N GLY A 106 -13.07 18.92 -7.64
CA GLY A 106 -12.95 17.69 -6.87
C GLY A 106 -12.90 16.45 -7.75
N ALA A 107 -13.72 16.38 -8.79
CA ALA A 107 -13.70 15.26 -9.74
C ALA A 107 -12.35 15.15 -10.48
N ARG A 108 -11.75 16.28 -10.90
CA ARG A 108 -10.41 16.28 -11.52
C ARG A 108 -9.32 15.86 -10.54
N ALA A 109 -9.39 16.30 -9.28
CA ALA A 109 -8.45 15.89 -8.24
C ALA A 109 -8.52 14.37 -7.97
N LEU A 110 -9.73 13.81 -7.90
CA LEU A 110 -9.92 12.35 -7.78
C LEU A 110 -9.37 11.59 -9.00
N LEU A 111 -9.54 12.13 -10.19
CA LEU A 111 -8.97 11.55 -11.41
C LEU A 111 -7.43 11.56 -11.36
N ALA A 112 -6.82 12.67 -10.96
CA ALA A 112 -5.38 12.77 -10.78
C ALA A 112 -4.86 11.76 -9.74
N LEU A 113 -5.56 11.63 -8.61
CA LEU A 113 -5.25 10.64 -7.58
C LEU A 113 -5.34 9.20 -8.12
N ALA A 114 -6.38 8.89 -8.89
CA ALA A 114 -6.54 7.56 -9.50
C ALA A 114 -5.41 7.24 -10.49
N VAL A 115 -5.02 8.22 -11.31
CA VAL A 115 -3.87 8.09 -12.24
C VAL A 115 -2.58 7.87 -11.46
N THR A 116 -2.35 8.63 -10.39
CA THR A 116 -1.18 8.46 -9.51
C THR A 116 -1.12 7.06 -8.92
N GLY A 117 -2.23 6.58 -8.34
CA GLY A 117 -2.31 5.23 -7.78
C GLY A 117 -2.05 4.15 -8.82
N LEU A 118 -2.62 4.30 -10.02
CA LEU A 118 -2.42 3.36 -11.13
C LEU A 118 -0.95 3.34 -11.58
N LEU A 119 -0.31 4.49 -11.71
CA LEU A 119 1.12 4.59 -12.07
C LEU A 119 2.01 3.92 -11.02
N LEU A 120 1.75 4.17 -9.73
CA LEU A 120 2.50 3.54 -8.65
C LEU A 120 2.35 2.01 -8.67
N VAL A 121 1.11 1.51 -8.76
CA VAL A 121 0.85 0.06 -8.69
C VAL A 121 1.30 -0.64 -9.98
N ARG A 122 1.10 -0.02 -11.16
CA ARG A 122 1.37 -0.68 -12.45
C ARG A 122 2.82 -0.58 -12.90
N PHE A 123 3.53 0.48 -12.50
CA PHE A 123 4.91 0.74 -12.94
C PHE A 123 5.88 0.85 -11.76
N GLY A 124 5.52 1.59 -10.71
CA GLY A 124 6.41 1.84 -9.57
C GLY A 124 6.79 0.58 -8.83
N ILE A 125 5.81 -0.14 -8.32
CA ILE A 125 6.05 -1.37 -7.55
C ILE A 125 6.77 -2.43 -8.39
N PRO A 126 6.33 -2.78 -9.62
CA PRO A 126 7.04 -3.76 -10.45
C PRO A 126 8.47 -3.35 -10.78
N ALA A 127 8.72 -2.06 -11.04
CA ALA A 127 10.07 -1.57 -11.32
C ALA A 127 11.00 -1.73 -10.11
N LEU A 128 10.52 -1.41 -8.90
CA LEU A 128 11.26 -1.61 -7.66
C LEU A 128 11.55 -3.09 -7.38
N LEU A 129 10.57 -3.96 -7.58
CA LEU A 129 10.73 -5.40 -7.40
C LEU A 129 11.66 -6.04 -8.44
N SER A 130 11.80 -5.45 -9.63
CA SER A 130 12.74 -5.90 -10.65
C SER A 130 14.21 -5.51 -10.36
N GLY A 131 14.49 -4.81 -9.25
CA GLY A 131 15.83 -4.37 -8.86
C GLY A 131 16.27 -3.08 -9.54
N ALA A 132 15.37 -2.32 -10.15
CA ALA A 132 15.69 -0.99 -10.67
C ALA A 132 16.07 -0.04 -9.52
N SER A 133 16.95 0.93 -9.80
CA SER A 133 17.37 1.92 -8.80
C SER A 133 16.14 2.68 -8.23
N PRO A 134 15.84 2.56 -6.92
CA PRO A 134 14.64 3.14 -6.33
C PRO A 134 14.59 4.66 -6.50
N LEU A 135 15.72 5.35 -6.42
CA LEU A 135 15.78 6.79 -6.58
C LEU A 135 15.41 7.23 -8.00
N VAL A 136 15.84 6.49 -9.03
CA VAL A 136 15.50 6.77 -10.44
C VAL A 136 14.02 6.50 -10.69
N VAL A 137 13.50 5.38 -10.17
CA VAL A 137 12.08 5.02 -10.29
C VAL A 137 11.21 6.07 -9.61
N ALA A 138 11.55 6.47 -8.39
CA ALA A 138 10.82 7.49 -7.65
C ALA A 138 10.85 8.85 -8.37
N GLY A 139 12.02 9.27 -8.84
CA GLY A 139 12.17 10.52 -9.60
C GLY A 139 11.33 10.52 -10.89
N ALA A 140 11.37 9.42 -11.64
CA ALA A 140 10.57 9.28 -12.87
C ALA A 140 9.05 9.30 -12.58
N ILE A 141 8.62 8.55 -11.57
CA ILE A 141 7.20 8.53 -11.17
C ILE A 141 6.77 9.90 -10.65
N ALA A 142 7.57 10.54 -9.78
CA ALA A 142 7.27 11.84 -9.25
C ALA A 142 7.14 12.91 -10.37
N LEU A 143 8.00 12.85 -11.38
CA LEU A 143 7.90 13.74 -12.53
C LEU A 143 6.61 13.50 -13.34
N VAL A 144 6.33 12.22 -13.66
CA VAL A 144 5.13 11.87 -14.45
C VAL A 144 3.85 12.19 -13.67
N VAL A 145 3.82 11.87 -12.37
CA VAL A 145 2.69 12.17 -11.49
C VAL A 145 2.51 13.68 -11.35
N GLY A 146 3.56 14.43 -11.04
CA GLY A 146 3.48 15.88 -10.89
C GLY A 146 3.01 16.57 -12.17
N VAL A 147 3.55 16.20 -13.33
CA VAL A 147 3.10 16.76 -14.62
C VAL A 147 1.65 16.37 -14.91
N SER A 148 1.28 15.10 -14.74
CA SER A 148 -0.10 14.64 -15.02
C SER A 148 -1.11 15.25 -14.06
N SER A 149 -0.78 15.39 -12.77
CA SER A 149 -1.62 16.02 -11.76
C SER A 149 -1.91 17.48 -12.15
N VAL A 150 -0.87 18.26 -12.42
CA VAL A 150 -1.02 19.67 -12.82
C VAL A 150 -1.84 19.80 -14.12
N VAL A 151 -1.56 18.98 -15.13
CA VAL A 151 -2.32 19.05 -16.41
C VAL A 151 -3.79 18.68 -16.23
N ILE A 152 -4.10 17.69 -15.40
CA ILE A 152 -5.48 17.26 -15.12
C ILE A 152 -6.24 18.32 -14.31
N THR A 153 -5.61 18.92 -13.31
CA THR A 153 -6.25 19.87 -12.38
C THR A 153 -6.36 21.27 -12.95
N GLU A 154 -5.26 21.79 -13.51
CA GLU A 154 -5.16 23.17 -13.98
C GLU A 154 -5.33 23.34 -15.50
N GLY A 155 -5.16 22.23 -16.25
CA GLY A 155 -5.13 22.25 -17.73
C GLY A 155 -3.79 22.74 -18.27
N ILE A 156 -3.72 22.98 -19.60
CA ILE A 156 -2.50 23.43 -20.28
C ILE A 156 -2.54 24.95 -20.41
N ASN A 157 -1.84 25.64 -19.52
CA ASN A 157 -1.77 27.10 -19.50
C ASN A 157 -0.40 27.58 -18.94
N ARG A 158 -0.15 28.90 -18.94
CA ARG A 158 1.12 29.46 -18.41
C ARG A 158 1.31 29.19 -16.92
N ARG A 159 0.23 29.12 -16.15
CA ARG A 159 0.28 28.79 -14.71
C ARG A 159 0.72 27.36 -14.53
N ALA A 160 0.11 26.42 -15.23
CA ALA A 160 0.51 25.01 -15.19
C ALA A 160 1.99 24.81 -15.56
N THR A 161 2.52 25.56 -16.55
CA THR A 161 3.95 25.51 -16.87
C THR A 161 4.82 25.99 -15.73
N ALA A 162 4.43 27.08 -15.05
CA ALA A 162 5.15 27.58 -13.89
C ALA A 162 5.10 26.59 -12.72
N THR A 163 3.94 25.98 -12.44
CA THR A 163 3.77 24.93 -11.43
C THR A 163 4.65 23.72 -11.74
N ILE A 164 4.67 23.23 -12.97
CA ILE A 164 5.51 22.09 -13.39
C ILE A 164 7.00 22.39 -13.20
N LEU A 165 7.45 23.59 -13.56
CA LEU A 165 8.84 24.01 -13.35
C LEU A 165 9.19 24.13 -11.85
N GLY A 166 8.26 24.65 -11.05
CA GLY A 166 8.42 24.75 -9.60
C GLY A 166 8.49 23.36 -8.93
N VAL A 167 7.57 22.49 -9.26
CA VAL A 167 7.56 21.09 -8.76
C VAL A 167 8.82 20.36 -9.20
N GLY A 168 9.19 20.44 -10.48
CA GLY A 168 10.40 19.80 -11.00
C GLY A 168 11.68 20.32 -10.32
N GLY A 169 11.79 21.63 -10.12
CA GLY A 169 12.91 22.24 -9.39
C GLY A 169 12.98 21.79 -7.94
N SER A 170 11.84 21.75 -7.26
CA SER A 170 11.74 21.28 -5.87
C SER A 170 12.09 19.80 -5.74
N LEU A 171 11.63 18.95 -6.65
CA LEU A 171 12.01 17.54 -6.67
C LEU A 171 13.51 17.32 -6.91
N ALA A 172 14.11 18.10 -7.83
CA ALA A 172 15.55 18.05 -8.06
C ALA A 172 16.33 18.46 -6.82
N PHE A 173 15.87 19.49 -6.10
CA PHE A 173 16.46 19.94 -4.85
C PHE A 173 16.33 18.90 -3.73
N VAL A 174 15.15 18.29 -3.57
CA VAL A 174 14.92 17.22 -2.60
C VAL A 174 15.80 15.99 -2.92
N ALA A 175 15.90 15.60 -4.18
CA ALA A 175 16.77 14.51 -4.60
C ALA A 175 18.25 14.81 -4.27
N MET A 176 18.70 16.01 -4.53
CA MET A 176 20.07 16.44 -4.22
C MET A 176 20.36 16.37 -2.72
N ILE A 177 19.45 16.92 -1.89
CA ILE A 177 19.57 16.87 -0.43
C ILE A 177 19.51 15.43 0.08
N SER A 178 18.59 14.60 -0.43
CA SER A 178 18.47 13.20 -0.04
C SER A 178 19.77 12.42 -0.30
N ILE A 179 20.37 12.61 -1.47
CA ILE A 179 21.66 11.99 -1.81
C ILE A 179 22.78 12.51 -0.89
N LEU A 180 22.80 13.80 -0.60
CA LEU A 180 23.80 14.41 0.27
C LEU A 180 23.69 13.86 1.70
N LEU A 181 22.48 13.86 2.27
CA LEU A 181 22.23 13.34 3.61
C LEU A 181 22.51 11.85 3.71
N ASP A 182 22.17 11.09 2.67
CA ASP A 182 22.46 9.66 2.59
C ASP A 182 23.96 9.38 2.69
N ARG A 183 24.78 10.16 1.96
CA ARG A 183 26.25 10.05 2.02
C ARG A 183 26.84 10.49 3.37
N LEU A 184 26.28 11.54 3.98
CA LEU A 184 26.80 12.09 5.24
C LEU A 184 26.41 11.28 6.45
N LEU A 185 25.16 10.76 6.48
CA LEU A 185 24.58 10.12 7.66
C LEU A 185 24.59 8.58 7.58
N ALA A 186 25.04 8.01 6.43
CA ALA A 186 24.95 6.56 6.17
C ALA A 186 23.55 6.02 6.55
N PHE A 187 22.50 6.69 6.05
CA PHE A 187 21.12 6.50 6.45
C PHE A 187 20.66 5.05 6.30
N THR A 188 20.14 4.48 7.39
CA THR A 188 19.55 3.13 7.43
C THR A 188 18.09 3.23 7.80
N PRO A 189 17.17 3.42 6.84
CA PRO A 189 15.77 3.80 7.08
C PRO A 189 14.96 2.79 7.89
N PHE A 190 15.40 1.54 7.93
CA PHE A 190 14.71 0.44 8.61
C PHE A 190 15.53 -0.18 9.74
N ALA A 191 16.61 0.47 10.19
CA ALA A 191 17.42 0.01 11.31
C ALA A 191 16.60 0.15 12.60
N GLY A 192 16.21 -0.97 13.18
CA GLY A 192 15.43 -1.03 14.44
C GLY A 192 14.02 -1.60 14.28
N ASP A 193 13.56 -1.90 13.06
CA ASP A 193 12.32 -2.63 12.85
C ASP A 193 12.61 -4.10 12.48
N PRO A 194 12.46 -5.05 13.43
CA PRO A 194 12.76 -6.47 13.20
C PRO A 194 11.88 -7.09 12.12
N ASP A 195 10.64 -6.62 11.97
CA ASP A 195 9.68 -7.17 11.02
C ASP A 195 10.10 -6.83 9.59
N LEU A 196 10.55 -5.59 9.35
CA LEU A 196 11.06 -5.19 8.03
C LEU A 196 12.39 -5.89 7.69
N VAL A 197 13.27 -6.09 8.67
CA VAL A 197 14.52 -6.84 8.48
C VAL A 197 14.25 -8.31 8.12
N SER A 198 13.21 -8.91 8.69
CA SER A 198 12.80 -10.29 8.39
C SER A 198 12.29 -10.48 6.95
N LEU A 199 11.84 -9.41 6.28
CA LEU A 199 11.40 -9.44 4.89
C LEU A 199 12.56 -9.50 3.87
N ILE A 200 13.78 -9.10 4.25
CA ILE A 200 14.94 -9.06 3.35
C ILE A 200 15.19 -10.42 2.67
N PRO A 201 15.23 -11.56 3.38
CA PRO A 201 15.41 -12.87 2.75
C PRO A 201 14.26 -13.25 1.81
N ILE A 202 13.04 -12.83 2.13
CA ILE A 202 11.81 -13.12 1.35
C ILE A 202 11.86 -12.36 0.01
N LEU A 203 12.38 -11.13 0.02
CA LEU A 203 12.53 -10.28 -1.16
C LEU A 203 13.72 -10.67 -2.05
N GLY A 204 14.44 -11.76 -1.72
CA GLY A 204 15.51 -12.32 -2.57
C GLY A 204 16.83 -11.57 -2.55
N GLY A 205 17.03 -10.65 -1.60
CA GLY A 205 18.31 -9.93 -1.42
C GLY A 205 18.67 -8.90 -2.51
N ASN A 206 17.87 -8.76 -3.57
CA ASN A 206 18.11 -7.82 -4.66
C ASN A 206 17.43 -6.46 -4.48
N VAL A 207 16.71 -6.27 -3.37
CA VAL A 207 15.94 -5.06 -3.12
C VAL A 207 16.76 -4.09 -2.28
N ASP A 208 17.04 -2.92 -2.84
CA ASP A 208 17.71 -1.84 -2.12
C ASP A 208 16.74 -1.12 -1.17
N LEU A 209 16.64 -1.62 0.07
CA LEU A 209 15.77 -1.03 1.11
C LEU A 209 16.16 0.41 1.43
N ARG A 210 17.46 0.76 1.35
CA ARG A 210 17.92 2.12 1.57
C ARG A 210 17.40 3.06 0.49
N GLY A 211 17.55 2.64 -0.76
CA GLY A 211 17.00 3.37 -1.90
C GLY A 211 15.48 3.49 -1.85
N ILE A 212 14.76 2.47 -1.36
CA ILE A 212 13.30 2.53 -1.15
C ILE A 212 12.94 3.58 -0.10
N GLY A 213 13.68 3.67 1.02
CA GLY A 213 13.45 4.72 2.03
C GLY A 213 13.62 6.13 1.46
N LEU A 214 14.67 6.37 0.68
CA LEU A 214 14.90 7.63 -0.02
C LEU A 214 13.81 7.92 -1.06
N ALA A 215 13.39 6.90 -1.81
CA ALA A 215 12.31 6.99 -2.79
C ALA A 215 10.97 7.36 -2.12
N ALA A 216 10.65 6.75 -0.97
CA ALA A 216 9.46 7.06 -0.19
C ALA A 216 9.48 8.51 0.32
N ALA A 217 10.63 9.01 0.77
CA ALA A 217 10.80 10.41 1.17
C ALA A 217 10.57 11.36 0.00
N MET A 218 11.06 11.05 -1.19
CA MET A 218 10.83 11.86 -2.40
C MET A 218 9.35 11.87 -2.81
N ILE A 219 8.70 10.71 -2.85
CA ILE A 219 7.27 10.61 -3.22
C ILE A 219 6.40 11.31 -2.17
N GLY A 220 6.72 11.15 -0.88
CA GLY A 220 6.01 11.83 0.20
C GLY A 220 6.13 13.36 0.13
N THR A 221 7.31 13.87 -0.23
CA THR A 221 7.54 15.31 -0.41
C THR A 221 6.81 15.85 -1.63
N LEU A 222 6.65 15.06 -2.69
CA LEU A 222 5.94 15.48 -3.90
C LEU A 222 4.53 16.00 -3.59
N GLY A 223 3.76 15.26 -2.76
CA GLY A 223 2.40 15.66 -2.41
C GLY A 223 2.34 17.04 -1.75
N ILE A 224 3.27 17.31 -0.84
CA ILE A 224 3.35 18.63 -0.16
C ILE A 224 3.79 19.73 -1.12
N VAL A 225 4.78 19.45 -1.96
CA VAL A 225 5.33 20.42 -2.92
C VAL A 225 4.32 20.77 -4.00
N ASP A 226 3.55 19.80 -4.49
CA ASP A 226 2.50 20.02 -5.50
C ASP A 226 1.42 20.97 -4.96
N ASP A 227 0.93 20.76 -3.75
CA ASP A 227 -0.05 21.64 -3.09
C ASP A 227 0.47 23.06 -2.84
N VAL A 228 1.73 23.17 -2.38
CA VAL A 228 2.36 24.47 -2.15
C VAL A 228 2.61 25.21 -3.47
N ALA A 229 3.11 24.51 -4.50
CA ALA A 229 3.36 25.12 -5.80
C ALA A 229 2.07 25.62 -6.46
N ALA A 230 0.99 24.83 -6.42
CA ALA A 230 -0.31 25.19 -6.96
C ALA A 230 -0.88 26.44 -6.24
N THR A 231 -0.80 26.48 -4.91
CA THR A 231 -1.28 27.63 -4.14
C THR A 231 -0.47 28.90 -4.38
N GLN A 232 0.85 28.82 -4.49
CA GLN A 232 1.73 29.96 -4.77
C GLN A 232 1.50 30.53 -6.18
N VAL A 233 1.35 29.66 -7.19
CA VAL A 233 1.07 30.10 -8.56
C VAL A 233 -0.32 30.72 -8.69
N ALA A 234 -1.30 30.27 -7.89
CA ALA A 234 -2.63 30.86 -7.85
C ALA A 234 -2.65 32.26 -7.19
N ALA A 235 -1.67 32.56 -6.32
CA ALA A 235 -1.56 33.84 -5.62
C ALA A 235 -0.88 34.96 -6.43
N VAL A 236 -0.25 34.64 -7.55
CA VAL A 236 0.43 35.55 -8.49
C VAL A 236 -0.42 35.75 -9.75
#